data_3f1b1ba7cd239d2aaf8ebf64bcd0b329
#
_entry.id   3f1b1ba7cd239d2aaf8ebf64bcd0b329
#
_cell.length_a   1.000
_cell.length_b   1.000
_cell.length_c   1.000
_cell.angle_alpha   90.00
_cell.angle_beta   90.00
_cell.angle_gamma   90.00
#
_symmetry.space_group_name_H-M   'P 1'
#
loop_
_entity.id
_entity.type
_entity.pdbx_description
1 polymer ?
#
loop_
_entity_poly.entity_id
_entity_poly.type
_entity_poly.pdbx_seq_one_letter_code
_entity_poly.pdbx_strand_id
1 'polypeptide(L)'
;MKRKHQIILATVVVAGLLGYRLWQGETRTTQTHSASSGAYRIAAHAQSFRFGDLEFTRCEIERKHSAATTAAYCAPFQVPENRDQPDSRTLDLRLALIPSSQAADDDFIVFLAGGPGQSAVDTWPQMAAALDAAGKHRHVLLLDQRGTGKSNPLECKALADQGSAMEFDLGRVRDATRACLGEVSERADPRFYTSSDAVADLEQLRQALGAP
;
A
#
# COMPACT_ATOMS: atom_id res chain seq x y z
N MET A 1 60.49 -19.12 -9.90
CA MET A 1 59.52 -19.74 -8.97
C MET A 1 58.61 -18.71 -8.24
N LYS A 2 59.00 -17.45 -7.97
CA LYS A 2 58.21 -16.45 -7.23
C LYS A 2 56.91 -15.97 -7.95
N ARG A 3 56.87 -15.89 -9.26
CA ARG A 3 55.71 -15.37 -10.01
C ARG A 3 54.48 -16.31 -10.01
N LYS A 4 54.67 -17.61 -9.96
CA LYS A 4 53.56 -18.60 -9.91
C LYS A 4 52.84 -18.59 -8.58
N HIS A 5 53.52 -18.35 -7.47
CA HIS A 5 52.89 -18.29 -6.14
C HIS A 5 52.07 -17.03 -5.94
N GLN A 6 52.43 -15.90 -6.57
CA GLN A 6 51.65 -14.68 -6.48
C GLN A 6 50.34 -14.76 -7.26
N ILE A 7 50.33 -15.45 -8.38
CA ILE A 7 49.10 -15.67 -9.18
C ILE A 7 48.13 -16.59 -8.44
N ILE A 8 48.63 -17.66 -7.79
CA ILE A 8 47.78 -18.60 -7.02
C ILE A 8 47.17 -17.87 -5.79
N LEU A 9 47.95 -17.03 -5.10
CA LEU A 9 47.42 -16.28 -3.96
C LEU A 9 46.33 -15.27 -4.36
N ALA A 10 46.51 -14.59 -5.48
CA ALA A 10 45.53 -13.63 -6.00
C ALA A 10 44.21 -14.31 -6.43
N THR A 11 44.29 -15.48 -7.05
CA THR A 11 43.08 -16.22 -7.45
C THR A 11 42.31 -16.78 -6.25
N VAL A 12 42.98 -17.23 -5.20
CA VAL A 12 42.30 -17.73 -3.98
C VAL A 12 41.63 -16.58 -3.24
N VAL A 13 42.24 -15.40 -3.16
CA VAL A 13 41.64 -14.22 -2.51
C VAL A 13 40.42 -13.72 -3.29
N VAL A 14 40.48 -13.66 -4.62
CA VAL A 14 39.35 -13.25 -5.47
C VAL A 14 38.19 -14.26 -5.39
N ALA A 15 38.48 -15.55 -5.39
CA ALA A 15 37.47 -16.59 -5.22
C ALA A 15 36.83 -16.54 -3.81
N GLY A 16 37.62 -16.28 -2.76
CA GLY A 16 37.14 -16.09 -1.39
C GLY A 16 36.23 -14.86 -1.25
N LEU A 17 36.58 -13.74 -1.88
CA LEU A 17 35.79 -12.51 -1.85
C LEU A 17 34.47 -12.64 -2.66
N LEU A 18 34.51 -13.34 -3.78
CA LEU A 18 33.29 -13.67 -4.57
C LEU A 18 32.38 -14.62 -3.82
N GLY A 19 32.91 -15.66 -3.19
CA GLY A 19 32.15 -16.59 -2.35
C GLY A 19 31.52 -15.89 -1.14
N TYR A 20 32.24 -14.98 -0.49
CA TYR A 20 31.73 -14.18 0.64
C TYR A 20 30.62 -13.21 0.19
N ARG A 21 30.75 -12.60 -1.00
CA ARG A 21 29.69 -11.74 -1.57
C ARG A 21 28.44 -12.53 -1.96
N LEU A 22 28.59 -13.74 -2.49
CA LEU A 22 27.46 -14.62 -2.80
C LEU A 22 26.79 -15.14 -1.52
N TRP A 23 27.54 -15.41 -0.48
CA TRP A 23 27.00 -15.86 0.81
C TRP A 23 26.27 -14.72 1.56
N GLN A 24 26.67 -13.45 1.40
CA GLN A 24 25.94 -12.30 1.95
C GLN A 24 24.65 -11.95 1.18
N GLY A 25 24.46 -12.50 -0.04
CA GLY A 25 23.29 -12.23 -0.88
C GLY A 25 22.02 -13.00 -0.49
N GLU A 26 22.10 -13.97 0.43
CA GLU A 26 21.00 -14.92 0.69
C GLU A 26 20.33 -14.84 2.07
N THR A 27 20.61 -13.82 2.85
CA THR A 27 19.80 -13.61 4.06
C THR A 27 18.59 -12.72 3.75
N ARG A 28 17.63 -13.23 2.96
CA ARG A 28 16.24 -12.78 3.02
C ARG A 28 15.69 -13.21 4.38
N THR A 29 15.78 -12.34 5.35
CA THR A 29 15.17 -12.59 6.66
C THR A 29 13.66 -12.38 6.51
N THR A 30 12.94 -13.43 6.15
CA THR A 30 11.49 -13.47 6.28
C THR A 30 11.22 -13.72 7.76
N GLN A 31 10.91 -12.71 8.53
CA GLN A 31 10.44 -12.89 9.91
C GLN A 31 8.95 -13.24 9.86
N THR A 32 8.65 -14.48 10.13
CA THR A 32 7.28 -14.96 10.38
C THR A 32 6.95 -14.66 11.84
N HIS A 33 6.09 -13.68 12.10
CA HIS A 33 5.55 -13.46 13.45
C HIS A 33 4.22 -14.17 13.59
N SER A 34 4.20 -15.23 14.42
CA SER A 34 2.95 -15.80 14.91
C SER A 34 2.40 -14.89 16.00
N ALA A 35 1.10 -14.65 15.98
CA ALA A 35 0.39 -13.85 16.98
C ALA A 35 0.63 -14.41 18.39
N SER A 36 1.56 -13.83 19.11
CA SER A 36 1.70 -13.94 20.56
C SER A 36 1.65 -12.50 21.08
N SER A 37 0.82 -12.25 22.09
CA SER A 37 0.65 -10.97 22.78
C SER A 37 2.01 -10.40 23.23
N GLY A 38 2.61 -9.59 22.42
CA GLY A 38 3.89 -8.94 22.68
C GLY A 38 4.14 -7.83 21.68
N ALA A 39 4.62 -6.70 22.17
CA ALA A 39 4.89 -5.50 21.37
C ALA A 39 5.75 -5.83 20.14
N TYR A 40 5.22 -5.54 18.96
CA TYR A 40 5.89 -5.76 17.67
C TYR A 40 6.85 -4.62 17.35
N ARG A 41 8.05 -5.00 16.92
CA ARG A 41 8.99 -4.04 16.34
C ARG A 41 9.41 -4.55 14.96
N ILE A 42 9.01 -3.83 13.92
CA ILE A 42 9.56 -4.08 12.58
C ILE A 42 11.02 -3.68 12.61
N ALA A 43 11.92 -4.60 12.25
CA ALA A 43 13.35 -4.29 12.20
C ALA A 43 13.59 -3.13 11.22
N ALA A 44 14.37 -2.13 11.62
CA ALA A 44 14.55 -0.88 10.87
C ALA A 44 15.03 -1.07 9.40
N HIS A 45 15.58 -2.25 9.08
CA HIS A 45 16.10 -2.60 7.76
C HIS A 45 15.41 -3.83 7.16
N ALA A 46 14.28 -4.27 7.72
CA ALA A 46 13.52 -5.37 7.12
C ALA A 46 13.14 -5.01 5.68
N GLN A 47 13.41 -5.93 4.75
CA GLN A 47 12.96 -5.77 3.36
C GLN A 47 11.51 -6.22 3.21
N SER A 48 11.11 -7.20 3.98
CA SER A 48 9.73 -7.67 4.07
C SER A 48 9.44 -8.25 5.45
N PHE A 49 8.17 -8.33 5.79
CA PHE A 49 7.65 -9.02 6.97
C PHE A 49 6.21 -9.45 6.71
N ARG A 50 5.68 -10.32 7.58
CA ARG A 50 4.31 -10.83 7.47
C ARG A 50 3.48 -10.44 8.69
N PHE A 51 2.27 -9.92 8.43
CA PHE A 51 1.20 -9.82 9.41
C PHE A 51 0.00 -10.64 8.93
N GLY A 52 -0.43 -11.63 9.73
CA GLY A 52 -1.46 -12.56 9.33
C GLY A 52 -1.14 -13.21 7.97
N ASP A 53 -2.04 -13.08 7.02
CA ASP A 53 -1.91 -13.61 5.67
C ASP A 53 -1.18 -12.66 4.70
N LEU A 54 -0.90 -11.42 5.12
CA LEU A 54 -0.32 -10.40 4.24
C LEU A 54 1.20 -10.32 4.38
N GLU A 55 1.89 -10.32 3.24
CA GLU A 55 3.32 -10.05 3.16
C GLU A 55 3.55 -8.60 2.72
N PHE A 56 4.14 -7.83 3.61
CA PHE A 56 4.50 -6.45 3.38
C PHE A 56 5.95 -6.35 2.91
N THR A 57 6.19 -5.64 1.81
CA THR A 57 7.51 -5.35 1.27
C THR A 57 7.81 -3.87 1.34
N ARG A 58 9.08 -3.51 1.54
CA ARG A 58 9.49 -2.12 1.62
C ARG A 58 9.12 -1.37 0.33
N CYS A 59 8.50 -0.22 0.50
CA CYS A 59 8.11 0.68 -0.59
C CYS A 59 8.30 2.14 -0.18
N GLU A 60 8.09 3.04 -1.14
CA GLU A 60 8.13 4.47 -0.93
C GLU A 60 6.81 5.11 -1.37
N ILE A 61 6.31 6.03 -0.55
CA ILE A 61 5.13 6.84 -0.85
C ILE A 61 5.62 8.20 -1.30
N GLU A 62 5.28 8.59 -2.52
CA GLU A 62 5.60 9.90 -3.08
C GLU A 62 4.78 11.00 -2.41
N ARG A 63 5.42 12.10 -2.09
CA ARG A 63 4.73 13.32 -1.66
C ARG A 63 4.33 14.11 -2.91
N LYS A 64 3.03 14.39 -3.07
CA LYS A 64 2.55 15.23 -4.17
C LYS A 64 3.28 16.58 -4.17
N HIS A 65 3.71 17.01 -5.35
CA HIS A 65 4.45 18.27 -5.59
C HIS A 65 5.81 18.38 -4.90
N SER A 66 6.44 17.26 -4.57
CA SER A 66 7.79 17.21 -3.97
C SER A 66 8.53 15.97 -4.45
N ALA A 67 9.85 16.06 -4.54
CA ALA A 67 10.70 14.89 -4.76
C ALA A 67 10.93 14.05 -3.48
N ALA A 68 10.37 14.48 -2.34
CA ALA A 68 10.51 13.75 -1.08
C ALA A 68 9.58 12.55 -1.05
N THR A 69 10.10 11.43 -0.58
CA THR A 69 9.35 10.19 -0.34
C THR A 69 9.20 9.92 1.15
N THR A 70 8.24 9.09 1.49
CA THR A 70 8.04 8.53 2.83
C THR A 70 8.24 7.04 2.77
N ALA A 71 9.16 6.50 3.57
CA ALA A 71 9.37 5.07 3.66
C ALA A 71 8.14 4.39 4.27
N ALA A 72 7.71 3.32 3.65
CA ALA A 72 6.55 2.53 4.04
C ALA A 72 6.77 1.05 3.69
N TYR A 73 5.76 0.23 3.98
CA TYR A 73 5.69 -1.15 3.52
C TYR A 73 4.36 -1.36 2.81
N CYS A 74 4.40 -1.92 1.63
CA CYS A 74 3.22 -2.16 0.80
C CYS A 74 2.92 -3.64 0.71
N ALA A 75 1.63 -3.98 0.65
CA ALA A 75 1.16 -5.35 0.44
C ALA A 75 0.11 -5.38 -0.68
N PRO A 76 0.06 -6.43 -1.50
CA PRO A 76 -1.08 -6.67 -2.36
C PRO A 76 -2.30 -7.00 -1.49
N PHE A 77 -3.42 -6.34 -1.77
CA PHE A 77 -4.68 -6.62 -1.09
C PHE A 77 -5.81 -6.64 -2.10
N GLN A 78 -6.44 -7.79 -2.23
CA GLN A 78 -7.48 -8.03 -3.22
C GLN A 78 -8.82 -8.28 -2.56
N VAL A 79 -9.88 -7.70 -3.16
CA VAL A 79 -11.26 -7.85 -2.71
C VAL A 79 -12.18 -8.11 -3.90
N PRO A 80 -13.28 -8.84 -3.76
CA PRO A 80 -14.27 -8.96 -4.83
C PRO A 80 -15.01 -7.63 -5.03
N GLU A 81 -15.27 -7.24 -6.28
CA GLU A 81 -16.10 -6.07 -6.57
C GLU A 81 -17.51 -6.28 -6.03
N ASN A 82 -18.12 -7.42 -6.37
CA ASN A 82 -19.43 -7.85 -5.86
C ASN A 82 -19.27 -9.07 -4.96
N ARG A 83 -19.51 -8.91 -3.67
CA ARG A 83 -19.36 -9.98 -2.66
C ARG A 83 -20.43 -11.06 -2.74
N ASP A 84 -21.55 -10.77 -3.38
CA ASP A 84 -22.66 -11.73 -3.57
C ASP A 84 -22.42 -12.66 -4.77
N GLN A 85 -21.40 -12.39 -5.59
CA GLN A 85 -21.09 -13.18 -6.78
C GLN A 85 -19.63 -13.68 -6.72
N PRO A 86 -19.39 -15.00 -6.53
CA PRO A 86 -18.05 -15.56 -6.41
C PRO A 86 -17.13 -15.29 -7.62
N ASP A 87 -17.70 -15.21 -8.82
CA ASP A 87 -16.99 -14.97 -10.08
C ASP A 87 -16.93 -13.48 -10.46
N SER A 88 -17.23 -12.57 -9.51
CA SER A 88 -17.14 -11.14 -9.76
C SER A 88 -15.71 -10.70 -10.00
N ARG A 89 -15.55 -9.51 -10.62
CA ARG A 89 -14.25 -8.87 -10.80
C ARG A 89 -13.56 -8.72 -9.44
N THR A 90 -12.26 -8.97 -9.43
CA THR A 90 -11.40 -8.69 -8.27
C THR A 90 -10.83 -7.29 -8.41
N LEU A 91 -10.83 -6.53 -7.33
CA LEU A 91 -10.24 -5.21 -7.21
C LEU A 91 -8.92 -5.31 -6.45
N ASP A 92 -7.87 -4.71 -7.01
CA ASP A 92 -6.62 -4.51 -6.30
C ASP A 92 -6.70 -3.20 -5.50
N LEU A 93 -6.67 -3.30 -4.18
CA LEU A 93 -6.66 -2.14 -3.30
C LEU A 93 -5.22 -1.81 -2.89
N ARG A 94 -4.86 -0.53 -3.00
CA ARG A 94 -3.55 -0.03 -2.59
C ARG A 94 -3.48 0.04 -1.08
N LEU A 95 -2.66 -0.82 -0.50
CA LEU A 95 -2.42 -0.93 0.93
C LEU A 95 -0.96 -0.58 1.25
N ALA A 96 -0.77 0.31 2.21
CA ALA A 96 0.54 0.60 2.77
C ALA A 96 0.49 0.62 4.30
N LEU A 97 1.62 0.31 4.93
CA LEU A 97 1.80 0.35 6.38
C LEU A 97 2.96 1.29 6.70
N ILE A 98 2.71 2.23 7.61
CA ILE A 98 3.73 3.07 8.22
C ILE A 98 4.09 2.42 9.57
N PRO A 99 5.35 2.00 9.75
CA PRO A 99 5.75 1.39 11.00
C PRO A 99 5.71 2.40 12.16
N SER A 100 5.33 1.92 13.34
CA SER A 100 5.46 2.70 14.58
C SER A 100 6.91 3.08 14.84
N SER A 101 7.14 4.24 15.45
CA SER A 101 8.49 4.67 15.81
C SER A 101 9.05 3.98 17.05
N GLN A 102 8.19 3.33 17.83
CA GLN A 102 8.53 2.54 19.03
C GLN A 102 7.98 1.11 18.91
N ALA A 103 8.11 0.31 19.97
CA ALA A 103 7.46 -1.00 20.01
C ALA A 103 5.94 -0.81 19.88
N ALA A 104 5.32 -1.51 18.92
CA ALA A 104 3.91 -1.38 18.64
C ALA A 104 3.07 -2.27 19.56
N ASP A 105 1.88 -1.78 19.88
CA ASP A 105 0.80 -2.58 20.47
C ASP A 105 0.22 -3.56 19.40
N ASP A 106 -0.66 -4.46 19.81
CA ASP A 106 -1.23 -5.50 18.93
C ASP A 106 -2.33 -4.97 18.00
N ASP A 107 -2.67 -3.67 18.09
CA ASP A 107 -3.66 -3.01 17.26
C ASP A 107 -3.05 -2.06 16.21
N PHE A 108 -3.87 -1.65 15.26
CA PHE A 108 -3.49 -0.76 14.16
C PHE A 108 -4.34 0.51 14.19
N ILE A 109 -3.75 1.60 13.72
CA ILE A 109 -4.52 2.78 13.32
C ILE A 109 -4.79 2.68 11.82
N VAL A 110 -6.05 2.78 11.42
CA VAL A 110 -6.41 2.91 10.01
C VAL A 110 -6.63 4.37 9.69
N PHE A 111 -5.86 4.91 8.76
CA PHE A 111 -6.05 6.27 8.28
C PHE A 111 -6.99 6.26 7.06
N LEU A 112 -8.13 6.92 7.21
CA LEU A 112 -9.11 7.08 6.13
C LEU A 112 -9.03 8.52 5.60
N ALA A 113 -8.87 8.66 4.30
CA ALA A 113 -8.96 9.95 3.64
C ALA A 113 -10.42 10.29 3.27
N GLY A 114 -10.75 11.58 3.30
CA GLY A 114 -12.06 12.09 2.93
C GLY A 114 -12.07 12.67 1.50
N GLY A 115 -12.81 13.72 1.32
CA GLY A 115 -12.76 14.51 0.10
C GLY A 115 -14.07 14.77 -0.63
N PRO A 116 -14.84 13.85 -1.23
CA PRO A 116 -14.63 12.42 -1.50
C PRO A 116 -13.52 12.15 -2.54
N GLY A 117 -13.11 10.87 -2.63
CA GLY A 117 -12.19 10.40 -3.67
C GLY A 117 -10.69 10.56 -3.37
N GLN A 118 -10.31 11.09 -2.20
CA GLN A 118 -8.90 11.23 -1.85
C GLN A 118 -8.25 9.88 -1.52
N SER A 119 -7.01 9.72 -1.99
CA SER A 119 -6.14 8.62 -1.62
C SER A 119 -5.61 8.79 -0.19
N ALA A 120 -5.77 7.78 0.64
CA ALA A 120 -5.18 7.75 1.97
C ALA A 120 -3.65 7.72 1.90
N VAL A 121 -3.12 6.91 0.98
CA VAL A 121 -1.67 6.75 0.78
C VAL A 121 -1.02 8.06 0.31
N ASP A 122 -1.61 8.74 -0.69
CA ASP A 122 -1.06 10.00 -1.21
C ASP A 122 -1.24 11.19 -0.26
N THR A 123 -2.25 11.14 0.63
CA THR A 123 -2.52 12.19 1.62
C THR A 123 -1.61 12.08 2.84
N TRP A 124 -1.22 10.86 3.21
CA TRP A 124 -0.44 10.59 4.41
C TRP A 124 0.81 11.46 4.59
N PRO A 125 1.68 11.68 3.58
CA PRO A 125 2.90 12.47 3.76
C PRO A 125 2.66 13.91 4.26
N GLN A 126 1.44 14.44 4.05
CA GLN A 126 1.04 15.76 4.52
C GLN A 126 0.49 15.72 5.94
N MET A 127 -0.08 14.59 6.35
CA MET A 127 -0.72 14.40 7.65
C MET A 127 0.21 13.79 8.70
N ALA A 128 1.30 13.16 8.28
CA ALA A 128 2.20 12.38 9.12
C ALA A 128 2.69 13.17 10.36
N ALA A 129 3.10 14.42 10.18
CA ALA A 129 3.57 15.25 11.29
C ALA A 129 2.49 15.56 12.32
N ALA A 130 1.23 15.76 11.88
CA ALA A 130 0.10 16.03 12.78
C ALA A 130 -0.33 14.78 13.54
N LEU A 131 -0.07 13.58 12.99
CA LEU A 131 -0.48 12.29 13.55
C LEU A 131 0.69 11.52 14.19
N ASP A 132 1.87 12.13 14.33
CA ASP A 132 3.07 11.49 14.87
C ASP A 132 2.83 10.87 16.26
N ALA A 133 2.13 11.58 17.14
CA ALA A 133 1.82 11.08 18.48
C ALA A 133 0.98 9.81 18.47
N ALA A 134 0.04 9.68 17.53
CA ALA A 134 -0.80 8.50 17.37
C ALA A 134 0.00 7.30 16.86
N GLY A 135 0.93 7.52 15.93
CA GLY A 135 1.78 6.48 15.31
C GLY A 135 2.95 6.01 16.18
N LYS A 136 3.13 6.53 17.41
CA LYS A 136 4.29 6.15 18.25
C LYS A 136 4.31 4.66 18.62
N HIS A 137 3.18 4.13 19.06
CA HIS A 137 3.03 2.77 19.57
C HIS A 137 2.11 1.90 18.73
N ARG A 138 1.63 2.41 17.59
CA ARG A 138 0.76 1.68 16.67
C ARG A 138 1.24 1.83 15.25
N HIS A 139 1.23 0.76 14.51
CA HIS A 139 1.42 0.84 13.06
C HIS A 139 0.21 1.54 12.43
N VAL A 140 0.44 2.36 11.42
CA VAL A 140 -0.64 3.04 10.69
C VAL A 140 -0.85 2.35 9.35
N LEU A 141 -2.06 1.88 9.12
CA LEU A 141 -2.51 1.31 7.85
C LEU A 141 -3.13 2.41 6.98
N LEU A 142 -2.70 2.48 5.76
CA LEU A 142 -3.18 3.39 4.73
C LEU A 142 -3.84 2.55 3.65
N LEU A 143 -5.16 2.59 3.57
CA LEU A 143 -5.92 1.91 2.52
C LEU A 143 -6.58 2.95 1.63
N ASP A 144 -6.19 2.98 0.35
CA ASP A 144 -7.00 3.67 -0.63
C ASP A 144 -8.31 2.87 -0.78
N GLN A 145 -9.42 3.47 -0.39
CA GLN A 145 -10.73 2.82 -0.49
C GLN A 145 -11.03 2.51 -1.96
N ARG A 146 -11.86 1.47 -2.21
CA ARG A 146 -12.31 1.17 -3.57
C ARG A 146 -12.83 2.41 -4.28
N GLY A 147 -12.46 2.61 -5.52
CA GLY A 147 -12.82 3.79 -6.30
C GLY A 147 -11.98 5.04 -6.05
N THR A 148 -10.96 4.99 -5.20
CA THR A 148 -10.11 6.15 -4.87
C THR A 148 -8.63 5.85 -5.11
N GLY A 149 -7.83 6.89 -5.27
CA GLY A 149 -6.39 6.78 -5.39
C GLY A 149 -5.94 5.80 -6.47
N LYS A 150 -5.25 4.72 -6.08
CA LYS A 150 -4.85 3.64 -6.98
C LYS A 150 -5.66 2.34 -6.78
N SER A 151 -6.78 2.42 -6.05
CA SER A 151 -7.70 1.32 -5.79
C SER A 151 -8.88 1.33 -6.77
N ASN A 152 -8.63 1.08 -8.05
CA ASN A 152 -9.59 1.13 -9.15
C ASN A 152 -10.40 2.45 -9.18
N PRO A 153 -9.75 3.61 -9.39
CA PRO A 153 -10.38 4.93 -9.25
C PRO A 153 -11.54 5.09 -10.23
N LEU A 154 -12.65 5.67 -9.76
CA LEU A 154 -13.83 5.99 -10.58
C LEU A 154 -13.68 7.35 -11.30
N GLU A 155 -12.47 7.69 -11.71
CA GLU A 155 -12.18 8.89 -12.49
C GLU A 155 -12.64 8.73 -13.94
N CYS A 156 -13.13 9.80 -14.56
CA CYS A 156 -13.52 9.82 -15.96
C CYS A 156 -13.13 11.13 -16.62
N LYS A 157 -12.76 11.05 -17.90
CA LYS A 157 -12.34 12.21 -18.70
C LYS A 157 -13.47 13.20 -18.90
N ALA A 158 -14.69 12.70 -19.10
CA ALA A 158 -15.87 13.54 -19.33
C ALA A 158 -16.14 14.57 -18.22
N LEU A 159 -15.74 14.28 -16.97
CA LEU A 159 -15.84 15.23 -15.86
C LEU A 159 -14.55 16.05 -15.67
N ALA A 160 -13.38 15.46 -15.91
CA ALA A 160 -12.11 16.17 -15.76
C ALA A 160 -11.96 17.36 -16.70
N ASP A 161 -12.46 17.24 -17.93
CA ASP A 161 -12.32 18.26 -18.99
C ASP A 161 -13.28 19.46 -18.82
N GLN A 162 -14.27 19.38 -17.94
CA GLN A 162 -15.32 20.40 -17.85
C GLN A 162 -14.96 21.63 -16.98
N GLY A 163 -13.96 21.52 -16.10
CA GLY A 163 -13.51 22.61 -15.24
C GLY A 163 -14.63 23.26 -14.42
N SER A 164 -14.38 24.46 -13.90
CA SER A 164 -15.34 25.23 -13.09
C SER A 164 -16.54 25.80 -13.87
N ALA A 165 -16.54 25.72 -15.20
CA ALA A 165 -17.64 26.20 -16.04
C ALA A 165 -18.92 25.36 -15.95
N MET A 166 -18.84 24.15 -15.35
CA MET A 166 -19.97 23.23 -15.20
C MET A 166 -20.89 23.57 -14.02
N GLU A 167 -20.43 24.39 -13.08
CA GLU A 167 -21.04 24.59 -11.76
C GLU A 167 -22.47 25.18 -11.81
N PHE A 168 -22.88 25.80 -12.93
CA PHE A 168 -24.17 26.46 -13.06
C PHE A 168 -25.09 25.90 -14.15
N ASP A 169 -24.68 24.84 -14.89
CA ASP A 169 -25.48 24.24 -15.95
C ASP A 169 -25.83 22.78 -15.64
N LEU A 170 -27.00 22.56 -15.06
CA LEU A 170 -27.50 21.22 -14.71
C LEU A 170 -27.63 20.30 -15.92
N GLY A 171 -27.87 20.83 -17.12
CA GLY A 171 -27.91 20.03 -18.34
C GLY A 171 -26.57 19.43 -18.67
N ARG A 172 -25.52 20.25 -18.64
CA ARG A 172 -24.14 19.81 -18.86
C ARG A 172 -23.68 18.83 -17.80
N VAL A 173 -23.95 19.12 -16.52
CA VAL A 173 -23.63 18.19 -15.41
C VAL A 173 -24.23 16.83 -15.64
N ARG A 174 -25.54 16.76 -15.97
CA ARG A 174 -26.24 15.53 -16.25
C ARG A 174 -25.63 14.75 -17.42
N ASP A 175 -25.32 15.43 -18.51
CA ASP A 175 -24.81 14.79 -19.73
C ASP A 175 -23.37 14.31 -19.51
N ALA A 176 -22.53 15.09 -18.84
CA ALA A 176 -21.18 14.68 -18.42
C ALA A 176 -21.23 13.50 -17.44
N THR A 177 -22.17 13.49 -16.50
CA THR A 177 -22.34 12.36 -15.55
C THR A 177 -22.77 11.08 -16.29
N ARG A 178 -23.64 11.17 -17.29
CA ARG A 178 -24.01 10.00 -18.11
C ARG A 178 -22.85 9.49 -18.94
N ALA A 179 -22.07 10.37 -19.54
CA ALA A 179 -20.87 10.00 -20.28
C ALA A 179 -19.84 9.31 -19.36
N CYS A 180 -19.63 9.89 -18.17
CA CYS A 180 -18.78 9.31 -17.15
C CYS A 180 -19.25 7.93 -16.69
N LEU A 181 -20.56 7.75 -16.46
CA LEU A 181 -21.11 6.45 -16.10
C LEU A 181 -20.85 5.40 -17.19
N GLY A 182 -20.99 5.76 -18.46
CA GLY A 182 -20.64 4.88 -19.59
C GLY A 182 -19.17 4.47 -19.55
N GLU A 183 -18.26 5.44 -19.44
CA GLU A 183 -16.81 5.21 -19.38
C GLU A 183 -16.40 4.34 -18.18
N VAL A 184 -16.95 4.60 -17.01
CA VAL A 184 -16.65 3.83 -15.78
C VAL A 184 -17.22 2.41 -15.88
N SER A 185 -18.41 2.23 -16.45
CA SER A 185 -19.09 0.92 -16.52
C SER A 185 -18.34 -0.12 -17.37
N GLU A 186 -17.40 0.30 -18.23
CA GLU A 186 -16.54 -0.62 -18.97
C GLU A 186 -15.54 -1.37 -18.07
N ARG A 187 -15.17 -0.77 -16.94
CA ARG A 187 -14.10 -1.26 -16.03
C ARG A 187 -14.51 -1.46 -14.59
N ALA A 188 -15.69 -1.01 -14.19
CA ALA A 188 -16.21 -1.08 -12.84
C ALA A 188 -17.75 -1.15 -12.86
N ASP A 189 -18.34 -1.72 -11.81
CA ASP A 189 -19.78 -1.55 -11.54
C ASP A 189 -19.96 -0.57 -10.37
N PRO A 190 -20.30 0.71 -10.63
CA PRO A 190 -20.37 1.74 -9.59
C PRO A 190 -21.33 1.42 -8.44
N ARG A 191 -22.25 0.48 -8.64
CA ARG A 191 -23.21 0.04 -7.60
C ARG A 191 -22.53 -0.60 -6.40
N PHE A 192 -21.31 -1.12 -6.58
CA PHE A 192 -20.50 -1.79 -5.56
C PHE A 192 -19.38 -0.91 -4.98
N TYR A 193 -19.49 0.42 -5.14
CA TYR A 193 -18.53 1.38 -4.59
C TYR A 193 -19.17 2.24 -3.51
N THR A 194 -19.92 1.59 -2.64
CA THR A 194 -20.62 2.24 -1.53
C THR A 194 -19.76 2.25 -0.25
N SER A 195 -20.16 3.04 0.74
CA SER A 195 -19.55 3.01 2.07
C SER A 195 -19.68 1.62 2.72
N SER A 196 -20.76 0.89 2.49
CA SER A 196 -20.94 -0.47 3.00
C SER A 196 -19.91 -1.44 2.41
N ASP A 197 -19.62 -1.32 1.11
CA ASP A 197 -18.58 -2.13 0.46
C ASP A 197 -17.19 -1.79 1.00
N ALA A 198 -16.90 -0.50 1.20
CA ALA A 198 -15.63 -0.06 1.77
C ALA A 198 -15.45 -0.54 3.23
N VAL A 199 -16.51 -0.59 4.03
CA VAL A 199 -16.50 -1.18 5.38
C VAL A 199 -16.23 -2.69 5.31
N ALA A 200 -16.84 -3.39 4.36
CA ALA A 200 -16.59 -4.82 4.15
C ALA A 200 -15.15 -5.09 3.71
N ASP A 201 -14.53 -4.19 2.94
CA ASP A 201 -13.11 -4.28 2.59
C ASP A 201 -12.20 -4.12 3.81
N LEU A 202 -12.51 -3.16 4.68
CA LEU A 202 -11.77 -2.95 5.93
C LEU A 202 -11.91 -4.15 6.87
N GLU A 203 -13.08 -4.76 6.95
CA GLU A 203 -13.28 -5.98 7.74
C GLU A 203 -12.49 -7.16 7.17
N GLN A 204 -12.46 -7.33 5.84
CA GLN A 204 -11.61 -8.33 5.19
C GLN A 204 -10.12 -8.07 5.47
N LEU A 205 -9.69 -6.81 5.46
CA LEU A 205 -8.31 -6.43 5.81
C LEU A 205 -8.01 -6.77 7.28
N ARG A 206 -8.92 -6.43 8.21
CA ARG A 206 -8.77 -6.76 9.63
C ARG A 206 -8.58 -8.27 9.83
N GLN A 207 -9.39 -9.10 9.17
CA GLN A 207 -9.30 -10.56 9.22
C GLN A 207 -7.98 -11.07 8.63
N ALA A 208 -7.56 -10.55 7.46
CA ALA A 208 -6.32 -10.93 6.81
C ALA A 208 -5.07 -10.58 7.64
N LEU A 209 -5.15 -9.53 8.46
CA LEU A 209 -4.09 -9.13 9.39
C LEU A 209 -4.11 -9.95 10.70
N GLY A 210 -5.19 -10.70 10.99
CA GLY A 210 -5.40 -11.33 12.28
C GLY A 210 -5.61 -10.32 13.42
N ALA A 211 -6.04 -9.08 13.09
CA ALA A 211 -6.26 -8.03 14.07
C ALA A 211 -7.54 -8.27 14.89
N PRO A 212 -7.56 -7.90 16.19
CA PRO A 212 -8.70 -8.10 17.10
C PRO A 212 -9.95 -7.31 16.68
#